data_1c975c5d9774d8e27039aa2526151278
#
_entry.id   1c975c5d9774d8e27039aa2526151278
#
_cell.length_a   1.000
_cell.length_b   1.000
_cell.length_c   1.000
_cell.angle_alpha   90.00
_cell.angle_beta   90.00
_cell.angle_gamma   90.00
#
_symmetry.space_group_name_H-M   'P 1'
#
loop_
_entity.id
_entity.type
_entity.pdbx_description
1 polymer ?
#
loop_
_entity_poly.entity_id
_entity_poly.type
_entity_poly.pdbx_seq_one_letter_code
_entity_poly.pdbx_strand_id
1 'polypeptide(L)'
;GDTHYWGVWHGSEPFTAYRSHHYRFLSEFGFQSFPALQTVKRFTEDGDRNIFSRVMEMHQRNTAANGKILNYISQTYLYPKNFDELLYCSQLLQADAIRYGVEHFRRFRGTCMGAVVWQLNDIWPVASWASVDYYGNWKALQYAEKKMFAPVLLSCEEHGEIDQKPFVNTLPHPIDVSADLHVANETGEPIVGTVKWSLCRPDSSVVKEGAFEVNAPAYGGQWMPHLDFNDQDPLAVSYTHLRAHETDQY
;
A
#
# COMPACT_ATOMS: atom_id res chain seq x y z
N GLY A 1 -24.96 0.68 -4.61
CA GLY A 1 -24.73 1.89 -3.89
C GLY A 1 -23.24 2.09 -3.61
N ASP A 2 -22.92 3.22 -3.04
CA ASP A 2 -21.59 3.54 -2.53
C ASP A 2 -21.39 2.94 -1.13
N THR A 3 -20.14 2.83 -0.70
CA THR A 3 -19.80 2.25 0.59
C THR A 3 -18.66 3.05 1.22
N HIS A 4 -18.78 3.35 2.51
CA HIS A 4 -17.67 3.73 3.37
C HIS A 4 -17.13 2.48 4.06
N TYR A 5 -15.84 2.20 3.94
CA TYR A 5 -15.24 1.03 4.57
C TYR A 5 -14.14 1.41 5.54
N TRP A 6 -14.37 1.13 6.80
CA TRP A 6 -13.48 1.42 7.90
C TRP A 6 -13.12 0.20 8.75
N GLY A 7 -13.33 -1.00 8.24
CA GLY A 7 -12.86 -2.24 8.86
C GLY A 7 -11.35 -2.21 9.06
N VAL A 8 -10.61 -1.85 8.02
CA VAL A 8 -9.23 -1.39 8.15
C VAL A 8 -9.22 -0.01 8.81
N TRP A 9 -8.29 0.26 9.67
CA TRP A 9 -8.13 1.43 10.51
C TRP A 9 -9.09 1.45 11.71
N HIS A 10 -10.35 1.84 11.58
CA HIS A 10 -11.27 1.93 12.72
C HIS A 10 -11.62 0.57 13.31
N GLY A 11 -11.88 -0.43 12.48
CA GLY A 11 -12.16 -1.80 12.88
C GLY A 11 -10.94 -2.63 13.28
N SER A 12 -9.73 -2.08 13.08
CA SER A 12 -8.46 -2.76 13.40
C SER A 12 -8.22 -4.05 12.59
N GLU A 13 -8.91 -4.23 11.47
CA GLU A 13 -8.60 -5.29 10.50
C GLU A 13 -7.24 -5.01 9.84
N PRO A 14 -6.45 -6.02 9.51
CA PRO A 14 -5.23 -5.84 8.74
C PRO A 14 -5.55 -5.25 7.36
N PHE A 15 -4.63 -4.49 6.77
CA PHE A 15 -4.90 -3.85 5.47
C PHE A 15 -5.11 -4.87 4.34
N THR A 16 -4.61 -6.08 4.49
CA THR A 16 -4.87 -7.20 3.57
C THR A 16 -6.35 -7.55 3.45
N ALA A 17 -7.18 -7.17 4.43
CA ALA A 17 -8.63 -7.34 4.38
C ALA A 17 -9.29 -6.59 3.21
N TYR A 18 -8.64 -5.57 2.62
CA TYR A 18 -9.18 -4.91 1.43
C TYR A 18 -9.45 -5.88 0.28
N ARG A 19 -8.63 -6.93 0.11
CA ARG A 19 -8.81 -7.94 -0.96
C ARG A 19 -10.00 -8.88 -0.76
N SER A 20 -10.56 -8.94 0.44
CA SER A 20 -11.78 -9.73 0.70
C SER A 20 -13.07 -9.02 0.31
N HIS A 21 -13.00 -7.77 -0.12
CA HIS A 21 -14.15 -6.94 -0.42
C HIS A 21 -14.24 -6.53 -1.90
N HIS A 22 -15.46 -6.55 -2.43
CA HIS A 22 -15.77 -6.17 -3.80
C HIS A 22 -16.91 -5.16 -3.81
N TYR A 23 -16.59 -3.87 -3.83
CA TYR A 23 -17.55 -2.77 -3.82
C TYR A 23 -17.84 -2.29 -5.25
N ARG A 24 -19.02 -1.76 -5.47
CA ARG A 24 -19.35 -1.05 -6.72
C ARG A 24 -18.70 0.34 -6.78
N PHE A 25 -18.65 1.00 -5.64
CA PHE A 25 -18.00 2.28 -5.46
C PHE A 25 -17.61 2.41 -3.98
N LEU A 26 -16.33 2.55 -3.72
CA LEU A 26 -15.79 2.79 -2.38
C LEU A 26 -15.63 4.29 -2.20
N SER A 27 -16.63 4.94 -1.59
CA SER A 27 -16.70 6.39 -1.49
C SER A 27 -15.90 6.97 -0.33
N GLU A 28 -15.44 6.11 0.61
CA GLU A 28 -14.54 6.53 1.68
C GLU A 28 -13.81 5.33 2.30
N PHE A 29 -12.51 5.44 2.41
CA PHE A 29 -11.62 4.58 3.21
C PHE A 29 -10.31 5.31 3.44
N GLY A 30 -9.51 4.90 4.42
CA GLY A 30 -8.28 5.60 4.73
C GLY A 30 -7.41 4.88 5.75
N PHE A 31 -6.19 5.40 5.90
CA PHE A 31 -5.18 4.92 6.83
C PHE A 31 -4.35 6.10 7.33
N GLN A 32 -3.95 6.12 8.60
CA GLN A 32 -3.20 7.26 9.15
C GLN A 32 -1.68 7.06 9.09
N SER A 33 -0.98 8.19 9.07
CA SER A 33 0.43 8.27 9.40
C SER A 33 0.79 9.58 10.10
N PHE A 34 1.96 9.63 10.71
CA PHE A 34 2.54 10.87 11.18
C PHE A 34 3.03 11.73 10.00
N PRO A 35 3.02 13.06 10.10
CA PRO A 35 3.69 13.90 9.14
C PRO A 35 5.23 13.76 9.26
N ALA A 36 5.96 14.30 8.28
CA ALA A 36 7.41 14.25 8.29
C ALA A 36 8.02 14.98 9.49
N LEU A 37 9.23 14.58 9.91
CA LEU A 37 9.93 15.17 11.04
C LEU A 37 10.03 16.69 10.97
N GLN A 38 10.28 17.25 9.77
CA GLN A 38 10.33 18.70 9.56
C GLN A 38 9.01 19.40 9.92
N THR A 39 7.89 18.74 9.72
CA THR A 39 6.55 19.23 10.10
C THR A 39 6.35 19.10 11.60
N VAL A 40 6.72 17.94 12.18
CA VAL A 40 6.62 17.69 13.62
C VAL A 40 7.45 18.71 14.42
N LYS A 41 8.65 19.05 13.97
CA LYS A 41 9.51 20.08 14.58
C LYS A 41 8.88 21.46 14.65
N ARG A 42 7.85 21.75 13.88
CA ARG A 42 7.16 23.06 13.89
C ARG A 42 6.18 23.22 15.04
N PHE A 43 5.82 22.14 15.72
CA PHE A 43 4.88 22.16 16.84
C PHE A 43 5.39 21.40 18.08
N THR A 44 6.64 20.91 18.06
CA THR A 44 7.24 20.15 19.17
C THR A 44 8.60 20.72 19.54
N GLU A 45 8.92 20.70 20.84
CA GLU A 45 10.28 20.80 21.35
C GLU A 45 10.94 19.40 21.39
N ASP A 46 12.25 19.36 21.65
CA ASP A 46 13.00 18.09 21.65
C ASP A 46 12.42 17.07 22.65
N GLY A 47 11.99 17.53 23.82
CA GLY A 47 11.38 16.70 24.86
C GLY A 47 9.99 16.13 24.48
N ASP A 48 9.32 16.72 23.50
CA ASP A 48 7.99 16.29 23.02
C ASP A 48 8.07 15.19 21.96
N ARG A 49 9.26 14.90 21.41
CA ARG A 49 9.44 13.97 20.28
C ARG A 49 9.36 12.52 20.72
N ASN A 50 8.23 12.19 21.29
CA ASN A 50 7.75 10.86 21.65
C ASN A 50 6.28 10.80 21.24
N ILE A 51 5.87 9.78 20.50
CA ILE A 51 4.48 9.66 19.99
C ILE A 51 3.43 9.63 21.10
N PHE A 52 3.82 9.32 22.33
CA PHE A 52 2.94 9.32 23.50
C PHE A 52 3.10 10.57 24.37
N SER A 53 3.89 11.57 23.94
CA SER A 53 3.92 12.85 24.63
C SER A 53 2.57 13.57 24.49
N ARG A 54 2.25 14.40 25.48
CA ARG A 54 0.99 15.18 25.45
C ARG A 54 0.86 16.02 24.19
N VAL A 55 1.96 16.61 23.70
CA VAL A 55 1.94 17.43 22.50
C VAL A 55 1.61 16.58 21.27
N MET A 56 2.27 15.43 21.10
CA MET A 56 2.00 14.53 19.98
C MET A 56 0.60 13.95 20.03
N GLU A 57 0.06 13.63 21.21
CA GLU A 57 -1.33 13.18 21.35
C GLU A 57 -2.34 14.27 21.05
N MET A 58 -2.05 15.53 21.41
CA MET A 58 -2.90 16.66 21.04
C MET A 58 -2.85 16.97 19.55
N HIS A 59 -1.75 16.64 18.87
CA HIS A 59 -1.60 16.74 17.41
C HIS A 59 -1.94 15.43 16.70
N GLN A 60 -3.02 14.77 17.13
CA GLN A 60 -3.58 13.56 16.52
C GLN A 60 -5.05 13.78 16.16
N ARG A 61 -5.41 13.52 14.90
CA ARG A 61 -6.77 13.74 14.39
C ARG A 61 -7.79 12.77 14.96
N ASN A 62 -7.34 11.62 15.45
CA ASN A 62 -8.21 10.55 15.97
C ASN A 62 -7.75 10.11 17.37
N THR A 63 -8.68 9.95 18.29
CA THR A 63 -8.41 9.55 19.67
C THR A 63 -7.65 8.22 19.74
N ALA A 64 -6.62 8.12 20.61
CA ALA A 64 -5.79 6.93 20.83
C ALA A 64 -5.11 6.35 19.57
N ALA A 65 -4.99 7.12 18.49
CA ALA A 65 -4.51 6.59 17.21
C ALA A 65 -2.98 6.50 17.10
N ASN A 66 -2.20 7.19 17.96
CA ASN A 66 -0.75 7.02 17.96
C ASN A 66 -0.36 5.57 18.27
N GLY A 67 -1.01 4.96 19.28
CA GLY A 67 -0.84 3.54 19.58
C GLY A 67 -1.34 2.62 18.46
N LYS A 68 -2.43 3.01 17.76
CA LYS A 68 -2.95 2.25 16.63
C LYS A 68 -1.97 2.23 15.45
N ILE A 69 -1.34 3.37 15.12
CA ILE A 69 -0.28 3.42 14.10
C ILE A 69 0.85 2.44 14.45
N LEU A 70 1.30 2.45 15.70
CA LEU A 70 2.36 1.55 16.14
C LEU A 70 1.93 0.07 16.07
N ASN A 71 0.68 -0.24 16.43
CA ASN A 71 0.13 -1.60 16.30
C ASN A 71 0.16 -2.09 14.83
N TYR A 72 -0.27 -1.25 13.89
CA TYR A 72 -0.20 -1.60 12.47
C TYR A 72 1.24 -1.74 11.95
N ILE A 73 2.17 -0.91 12.42
CA ILE A 73 3.60 -1.06 12.10
C ILE A 73 4.09 -2.44 12.51
N SER A 74 3.72 -2.91 13.71
CA SER A 74 4.15 -4.22 14.23
C SER A 74 3.61 -5.42 13.46
N GLN A 75 2.56 -5.25 12.67
CA GLN A 75 1.99 -6.31 11.82
C GLN A 75 2.72 -6.46 10.49
N THR A 76 3.47 -5.45 10.06
CA THR A 76 4.03 -5.41 8.71
C THR A 76 5.54 -5.20 8.69
N TYR A 77 6.06 -4.36 9.59
CA TYR A 77 7.45 -3.95 9.64
C TYR A 77 8.13 -4.35 10.96
N LEU A 78 9.45 -4.41 10.95
CA LEU A 78 10.24 -4.41 12.17
C LEU A 78 10.02 -3.09 12.93
N TYR A 79 10.09 -3.14 14.26
CA TYR A 79 9.96 -1.92 15.06
C TYR A 79 11.06 -0.91 14.70
N PRO A 80 10.69 0.33 14.45
CA PRO A 80 11.64 1.40 14.20
C PRO A 80 12.51 1.67 15.44
N LYS A 81 13.78 2.00 15.22
CA LYS A 81 14.78 2.15 16.30
C LYS A 81 14.69 3.48 17.03
N ASN A 82 14.08 4.48 16.42
CA ASN A 82 14.01 5.84 16.94
C ASN A 82 12.74 6.55 16.42
N PHE A 83 12.53 7.78 16.92
CA PHE A 83 11.37 8.58 16.57
C PHE A 83 11.29 8.91 15.07
N ASP A 84 12.41 9.27 14.45
CA ASP A 84 12.45 9.66 13.04
C ASP A 84 12.10 8.49 12.13
N GLU A 85 12.67 7.31 12.40
CA GLU A 85 12.34 6.08 11.69
C GLU A 85 10.86 5.70 11.88
N LEU A 86 10.29 5.92 13.07
CA LEU A 86 8.88 5.65 13.33
C LEU A 86 7.98 6.53 12.48
N LEU A 87 8.26 7.82 12.38
CA LEU A 87 7.50 8.73 11.50
C LEU A 87 7.59 8.26 10.05
N TYR A 88 8.79 7.92 9.59
CA TYR A 88 9.03 7.43 8.23
C TYR A 88 8.31 6.11 7.95
N CYS A 89 8.48 5.10 8.81
CA CYS A 89 7.78 3.81 8.68
C CYS A 89 6.27 3.97 8.66
N SER A 90 5.71 4.88 9.46
CA SER A 90 4.27 5.12 9.46
C SER A 90 3.76 5.63 8.10
N GLN A 91 4.55 6.47 7.43
CA GLN A 91 4.20 6.99 6.10
C GLN A 91 4.30 5.91 5.02
N LEU A 92 5.33 5.05 5.07
CA LEU A 92 5.45 3.93 4.15
C LEU A 92 4.27 2.97 4.32
N LEU A 93 3.92 2.64 5.56
CA LEU A 93 2.80 1.75 5.86
C LEU A 93 1.46 2.33 5.38
N GLN A 94 1.21 3.63 5.58
CA GLN A 94 0.04 4.31 5.05
C GLN A 94 -0.02 4.17 3.52
N ALA A 95 1.10 4.42 2.85
CA ALA A 95 1.20 4.32 1.39
C ALA A 95 0.94 2.90 0.91
N ASP A 96 1.54 1.89 1.55
CA ASP A 96 1.35 0.47 1.20
C ASP A 96 -0.08 0.01 1.44
N ALA A 97 -0.68 0.35 2.57
CA ALA A 97 -2.05 -0.03 2.90
C ALA A 97 -3.06 0.53 1.89
N ILE A 98 -2.96 1.81 1.55
CA ILE A 98 -3.87 2.45 0.60
C ILE A 98 -3.61 1.95 -0.82
N ARG A 99 -2.35 1.81 -1.23
CA ARG A 99 -1.97 1.25 -2.53
C ARG A 99 -2.55 -0.16 -2.70
N TYR A 100 -2.40 -1.01 -1.69
CA TYR A 100 -2.93 -2.38 -1.69
C TYR A 100 -4.43 -2.42 -1.97
N GLY A 101 -5.19 -1.53 -1.31
CA GLY A 101 -6.63 -1.39 -1.55
C GLY A 101 -6.96 -0.84 -2.94
N VAL A 102 -6.35 0.28 -3.34
CA VAL A 102 -6.64 0.92 -4.64
C VAL A 102 -6.31 -0.01 -5.80
N GLU A 103 -5.14 -0.66 -5.77
CA GLU A 103 -4.75 -1.61 -6.82
C GLU A 103 -5.75 -2.77 -6.92
N HIS A 104 -6.19 -3.32 -5.78
CA HIS A 104 -7.23 -4.34 -5.76
C HIS A 104 -8.52 -3.85 -6.42
N PHE A 105 -9.04 -2.69 -6.03
CA PHE A 105 -10.29 -2.16 -6.58
C PHE A 105 -10.17 -1.84 -8.08
N ARG A 106 -9.01 -1.40 -8.54
CA ARG A 106 -8.75 -1.13 -9.95
C ARG A 106 -8.63 -2.39 -10.80
N ARG A 107 -8.13 -3.50 -10.23
CA ARG A 107 -8.15 -4.81 -10.91
C ARG A 107 -9.57 -5.31 -11.19
N PHE A 108 -10.53 -4.90 -10.38
CA PHE A 108 -11.95 -5.25 -10.54
C PHE A 108 -12.77 -4.16 -11.24
N ARG A 109 -12.12 -3.38 -12.15
CA ARG A 109 -12.84 -2.43 -12.98
C ARG A 109 -14.02 -3.12 -13.71
N GLY A 110 -15.17 -2.42 -13.79
CA GLY A 110 -16.43 -2.98 -14.28
C GLY A 110 -17.34 -3.45 -13.14
N THR A 111 -16.79 -3.98 -12.05
CA THR A 111 -17.49 -4.15 -10.77
C THR A 111 -17.29 -2.92 -9.90
N CYS A 112 -16.04 -2.58 -9.58
CA CYS A 112 -15.70 -1.35 -8.85
C CYS A 112 -15.39 -0.22 -9.83
N MET A 113 -16.15 0.88 -9.74
CA MET A 113 -16.05 2.03 -10.63
C MET A 113 -15.45 3.27 -9.96
N GLY A 114 -14.98 3.15 -8.71
CA GLY A 114 -14.30 4.23 -8.04
C GLY A 114 -13.90 3.88 -6.62
N ALA A 115 -12.76 4.46 -6.19
CA ALA A 115 -12.27 4.41 -4.82
C ALA A 115 -11.79 5.81 -4.43
N VAL A 116 -12.33 6.35 -3.34
CA VAL A 116 -12.05 7.70 -2.84
C VAL A 116 -11.34 7.60 -1.50
N VAL A 117 -10.13 8.12 -1.45
CA VAL A 117 -9.29 8.08 -0.24
C VAL A 117 -9.65 9.23 0.69
N TRP A 118 -9.91 8.93 1.94
CA TRP A 118 -9.92 9.87 3.03
C TRP A 118 -8.53 9.94 3.66
N GLN A 119 -7.80 11.06 3.53
CA GLN A 119 -8.16 12.33 2.92
C GLN A 119 -6.96 12.97 2.21
N LEU A 120 -7.20 14.00 1.38
CA LEU A 120 -6.13 14.66 0.64
C LEU A 120 -5.20 15.47 1.55
N ASN A 121 -5.73 16.39 2.37
CA ASN A 121 -4.92 17.34 3.14
C ASN A 121 -5.46 17.63 4.53
N ASP A 122 -4.62 18.22 5.36
CA ASP A 122 -4.95 18.65 6.71
C ASP A 122 -5.29 20.15 6.80
N ILE A 123 -6.09 20.51 7.83
CA ILE A 123 -6.46 21.90 8.16
C ILE A 123 -5.66 22.46 9.35
N TRP A 124 -4.83 21.64 9.97
CA TRP A 124 -3.92 21.96 11.07
C TRP A 124 -2.78 20.96 11.13
N PRO A 125 -1.60 21.25 11.74
CA PRO A 125 -0.49 20.31 11.79
C PRO A 125 -0.81 19.14 12.72
N VAL A 126 -0.90 17.91 12.15
CA VAL A 126 -1.48 16.77 12.86
C VAL A 126 -1.06 15.44 12.22
N ALA A 127 -1.06 14.35 13.01
CA ALA A 127 -1.10 13.00 12.49
C ALA A 127 -2.52 12.67 12.00
N SER A 128 -2.66 12.19 10.77
CA SER A 128 -3.95 12.02 10.12
C SER A 128 -3.92 11.05 8.94
N TRP A 129 -5.05 10.91 8.27
CA TRP A 129 -5.21 10.16 7.02
C TRP A 129 -4.71 10.93 5.78
N ALA A 130 -4.36 12.21 5.92
CA ALA A 130 -3.96 13.05 4.80
C ALA A 130 -2.73 12.52 4.07
N SER A 131 -2.70 12.68 2.74
CA SER A 131 -1.54 12.43 1.89
C SER A 131 -0.64 13.65 1.76
N VAL A 132 -1.19 14.86 1.96
CA VAL A 132 -0.46 16.14 2.02
C VAL A 132 -0.64 16.74 3.41
N ASP A 133 0.43 17.07 4.10
CA ASP A 133 0.35 17.65 5.43
C ASP A 133 -0.13 19.12 5.41
N TYR A 134 -0.39 19.66 6.60
CA TYR A 134 -0.89 21.04 6.76
C TYR A 134 -0.03 22.11 6.06
N TYR A 135 1.28 21.90 5.96
CA TYR A 135 2.20 22.85 5.33
C TYR A 135 2.44 22.59 3.85
N GLY A 136 1.70 21.68 3.24
CA GLY A 136 1.80 21.33 1.83
C GLY A 136 2.93 20.35 1.51
N ASN A 137 3.56 19.72 2.51
CA ASN A 137 4.56 18.68 2.26
C ASN A 137 3.85 17.36 1.90
N TRP A 138 4.35 16.71 0.88
CA TRP A 138 3.87 15.39 0.48
C TRP A 138 4.35 14.32 1.45
N LYS A 139 3.44 13.53 1.94
CA LYS A 139 3.72 12.28 2.64
C LYS A 139 3.96 11.16 1.62
N ALA A 140 4.48 10.02 2.05
CA ALA A 140 4.73 8.89 1.15
C ALA A 140 3.48 8.46 0.36
N LEU A 141 2.29 8.58 0.97
CA LEU A 141 1.02 8.29 0.32
C LEU A 141 0.81 9.12 -0.95
N GLN A 142 1.13 10.43 -0.95
CA GLN A 142 0.92 11.28 -2.13
C GLN A 142 1.76 10.83 -3.34
N TYR A 143 2.98 10.35 -3.09
CA TYR A 143 3.80 9.76 -4.17
C TYR A 143 3.24 8.43 -4.67
N ALA A 144 2.68 7.62 -3.77
CA ALA A 144 2.01 6.38 -4.15
C ALA A 144 0.71 6.67 -4.93
N GLU A 145 -0.09 7.67 -4.51
CA GLU A 145 -1.31 8.09 -5.20
C GLU A 145 -1.05 8.53 -6.65
N LYS A 146 0.04 9.26 -6.88
CA LYS A 146 0.44 9.63 -8.24
C LYS A 146 0.61 8.41 -9.16
N LYS A 147 1.09 7.28 -8.62
CA LYS A 147 1.28 6.03 -9.37
C LYS A 147 0.00 5.21 -9.45
N MET A 148 -0.63 4.92 -8.29
CA MET A 148 -1.79 4.03 -8.24
C MET A 148 -3.06 4.61 -8.87
N PHE A 149 -3.13 5.94 -9.07
CA PHE A 149 -4.19 6.61 -9.83
C PHE A 149 -3.77 7.05 -11.23
N ALA A 150 -2.60 6.60 -11.73
CA ALA A 150 -2.25 6.84 -13.13
C ALA A 150 -3.28 6.22 -14.08
N PRO A 151 -3.55 6.84 -15.25
CA PRO A 151 -4.53 6.32 -16.21
C PRO A 151 -4.24 4.89 -16.65
N VAL A 152 -2.97 4.52 -16.77
CA VAL A 152 -2.53 3.13 -16.98
C VAL A 152 -1.82 2.67 -15.71
N LEU A 153 -2.25 1.53 -15.18
CA LEU A 153 -1.67 0.96 -13.97
C LEU A 153 -1.32 -0.50 -14.20
N LEU A 154 -0.04 -0.81 -14.04
CA LEU A 154 0.42 -2.19 -13.86
C LEU A 154 0.44 -2.49 -12.36
N SER A 155 -0.29 -3.50 -11.94
CA SER A 155 -0.36 -3.94 -10.54
C SER A 155 -0.09 -5.43 -10.40
N CYS A 156 0.36 -5.83 -9.21
CA CYS A 156 0.62 -7.20 -8.83
C CYS A 156 -0.33 -7.61 -7.70
N GLU A 157 -0.95 -8.75 -7.83
CA GLU A 157 -1.63 -9.45 -6.74
C GLU A 157 -0.75 -10.60 -6.29
N GLU A 158 0.05 -10.35 -5.28
CA GLU A 158 0.89 -11.34 -4.64
C GLU A 158 0.05 -12.23 -3.73
N HIS A 159 0.30 -13.54 -3.79
CA HIS A 159 -0.28 -14.54 -2.90
C HIS A 159 0.78 -15.03 -1.93
N GLY A 160 0.37 -15.30 -0.70
CA GLY A 160 1.25 -15.70 0.39
C GLY A 160 0.90 -14.99 1.70
N GLU A 161 1.84 -14.98 2.61
CA GLU A 161 1.68 -14.35 3.91
C GLU A 161 2.31 -12.96 3.91
N ILE A 162 1.48 -11.93 3.83
CA ILE A 162 1.91 -10.53 3.81
C ILE A 162 1.94 -9.95 5.22
N ASP A 163 1.00 -10.37 6.08
CA ASP A 163 0.91 -9.91 7.47
C ASP A 163 1.60 -10.87 8.42
N GLN A 164 2.14 -10.35 9.51
CA GLN A 164 2.65 -11.17 10.59
C GLN A 164 1.49 -11.94 11.25
N LYS A 165 1.71 -13.22 11.53
CA LYS A 165 0.75 -14.03 12.28
C LYS A 165 0.57 -13.46 13.70
N PRO A 166 -0.67 -13.42 14.22
CA PRO A 166 -0.94 -12.91 15.57
C PRO A 166 -0.38 -13.82 16.69
N PHE A 167 0.12 -15.02 16.36
CA PHE A 167 0.60 -15.99 17.32
C PHE A 167 2.05 -16.39 17.03
N VAL A 168 2.91 -16.25 18.05
CA VAL A 168 4.34 -16.62 17.96
C VAL A 168 4.58 -18.14 17.82
N ASN A 169 3.61 -18.97 18.14
CA ASN A 169 3.70 -20.44 18.10
C ASN A 169 2.99 -21.04 16.87
N THR A 170 3.05 -20.36 15.73
CA THR A 170 2.52 -20.91 14.48
C THR A 170 3.39 -22.09 14.04
N LEU A 171 2.80 -23.26 13.85
CA LEU A 171 3.50 -24.40 13.28
C LEU A 171 3.86 -24.13 11.82
N PRO A 172 5.00 -24.65 11.34
CA PRO A 172 5.34 -24.59 9.92
C PRO A 172 4.18 -25.13 9.05
N HIS A 173 3.82 -24.42 8.04
CA HIS A 173 2.78 -24.79 7.07
C HIS A 173 3.20 -24.34 5.66
N PRO A 174 2.67 -25.00 4.61
CA PRO A 174 2.92 -24.57 3.26
C PRO A 174 2.41 -23.13 3.04
N ILE A 175 3.23 -22.32 2.39
CA ILE A 175 2.86 -20.97 1.94
C ILE A 175 2.75 -21.03 0.42
N ASP A 176 1.64 -20.54 -0.11
CA ASP A 176 1.53 -20.31 -1.55
C ASP A 176 2.43 -19.12 -1.93
N VAL A 177 3.30 -19.34 -2.90
CA VAL A 177 4.20 -18.31 -3.41
C VAL A 177 3.92 -18.12 -4.89
N SER A 178 2.99 -17.23 -5.17
CA SER A 178 2.53 -16.97 -6.53
C SER A 178 2.12 -15.51 -6.70
N ALA A 179 1.87 -15.10 -7.94
CA ALA A 179 1.45 -13.74 -8.24
C ALA A 179 0.61 -13.67 -9.52
N ASP A 180 -0.33 -12.73 -9.55
CA ASP A 180 -1.11 -12.37 -10.72
C ASP A 180 -0.84 -10.91 -11.09
N LEU A 181 -0.43 -10.67 -12.32
CA LEU A 181 -0.19 -9.32 -12.84
C LEU A 181 -1.44 -8.83 -13.60
N HIS A 182 -1.74 -7.56 -13.45
CA HIS A 182 -2.88 -6.93 -14.12
C HIS A 182 -2.52 -5.54 -14.65
N VAL A 183 -2.91 -5.26 -15.88
CA VAL A 183 -2.88 -3.92 -16.48
C VAL A 183 -4.28 -3.35 -16.47
N ALA A 184 -4.48 -2.25 -15.75
CA ALA A 184 -5.71 -1.45 -15.82
C ALA A 184 -5.49 -0.29 -16.79
N ASN A 185 -6.41 -0.11 -17.74
CA ASN A 185 -6.39 0.97 -18.74
C ASN A 185 -7.63 1.84 -18.55
N GLU A 186 -7.44 3.09 -18.17
CA GLU A 186 -8.52 4.08 -18.04
C GLU A 186 -8.49 5.13 -19.17
N THR A 187 -7.69 4.89 -20.20
CA THR A 187 -7.65 5.76 -21.39
C THR A 187 -8.72 5.37 -22.41
N GLY A 188 -9.02 6.27 -23.32
CA GLY A 188 -9.98 6.04 -24.41
C GLY A 188 -9.43 5.17 -25.55
N GLU A 189 -8.18 4.72 -25.48
CA GLU A 189 -7.52 3.92 -26.52
C GLU A 189 -7.02 2.59 -25.93
N PRO A 190 -7.00 1.50 -26.72
CA PRO A 190 -6.37 0.26 -26.30
C PRO A 190 -4.87 0.43 -26.04
N ILE A 191 -4.35 -0.26 -25.03
CA ILE A 191 -2.91 -0.32 -24.75
C ILE A 191 -2.36 -1.63 -25.27
N VAL A 192 -1.40 -1.55 -26.18
CA VAL A 192 -0.66 -2.69 -26.73
C VAL A 192 0.81 -2.55 -26.34
N GLY A 193 1.38 -3.61 -25.78
CA GLY A 193 2.78 -3.57 -25.33
C GLY A 193 3.21 -4.88 -24.67
N THR A 194 4.28 -4.82 -23.88
CA THR A 194 4.83 -5.98 -23.21
C THR A 194 5.04 -5.68 -21.73
N VAL A 195 4.49 -6.50 -20.85
CA VAL A 195 4.83 -6.51 -19.42
C VAL A 195 6.01 -7.43 -19.20
N LYS A 196 7.11 -6.88 -18.67
CA LYS A 196 8.27 -7.65 -18.22
C LYS A 196 8.21 -7.81 -16.71
N TRP A 197 8.54 -8.99 -16.21
CA TRP A 197 8.57 -9.26 -14.78
C TRP A 197 9.86 -9.99 -14.39
N SER A 198 10.30 -9.78 -13.16
CA SER A 198 11.41 -10.51 -12.57
C SER A 198 11.17 -10.80 -11.09
N LEU A 199 11.48 -12.01 -10.68
CA LEU A 199 11.57 -12.43 -9.30
C LEU A 199 13.04 -12.28 -8.86
N CYS A 200 13.29 -11.47 -7.85
CA CYS A 200 14.64 -11.14 -7.43
C CYS A 200 14.85 -11.43 -5.94
N ARG A 201 16.07 -11.80 -5.55
CA ARG A 201 16.51 -11.82 -4.15
C ARG A 201 16.72 -10.41 -3.61
N PRO A 202 16.89 -10.24 -2.28
CA PRO A 202 17.16 -8.93 -1.68
C PRO A 202 18.41 -8.23 -2.22
N ASP A 203 19.40 -8.99 -2.65
CA ASP A 203 20.62 -8.48 -3.29
C ASP A 203 20.42 -8.07 -4.76
N SER A 204 19.17 -8.10 -5.24
CA SER A 204 18.76 -7.82 -6.61
C SER A 204 19.17 -8.87 -7.65
N SER A 205 19.73 -10.01 -7.24
CA SER A 205 19.97 -11.11 -8.17
C SER A 205 18.67 -11.71 -8.67
N VAL A 206 18.57 -11.93 -9.99
CA VAL A 206 17.35 -12.47 -10.62
C VAL A 206 17.26 -13.97 -10.36
N VAL A 207 16.12 -14.42 -9.88
CA VAL A 207 15.77 -15.84 -9.68
C VAL A 207 15.04 -16.39 -10.91
N LYS A 208 14.05 -15.63 -11.38
CA LYS A 208 13.20 -15.99 -12.52
C LYS A 208 12.72 -14.71 -13.21
N GLU A 209 12.58 -14.73 -14.51
CA GLU A 209 12.07 -13.58 -15.26
C GLU A 209 11.25 -14.03 -16.45
N GLY A 210 10.46 -13.12 -17.00
CA GLY A 210 9.67 -13.39 -18.18
C GLY A 210 8.95 -12.14 -18.70
N ALA A 211 8.16 -12.35 -19.75
CA ALA A 211 7.40 -11.29 -20.36
C ALA A 211 6.04 -11.80 -20.85
N PHE A 212 5.05 -10.92 -20.86
CA PHE A 212 3.71 -11.15 -21.38
C PHE A 212 3.31 -10.06 -22.35
N GLU A 213 2.67 -10.44 -23.45
CA GLU A 213 2.04 -9.49 -24.35
C GLU A 213 0.77 -8.92 -23.74
N VAL A 214 0.58 -7.62 -23.91
CA VAL A 214 -0.56 -6.87 -23.40
C VAL A 214 -1.37 -6.31 -24.57
N ASN A 215 -2.69 -6.50 -24.49
CA ASN A 215 -3.67 -5.84 -25.33
C ASN A 215 -4.88 -5.47 -24.44
N ALA A 216 -4.69 -4.46 -23.58
CA ALA A 216 -5.72 -4.01 -22.65
C ALA A 216 -6.69 -3.07 -23.37
N PRO A 217 -8.00 -3.38 -23.42
CA PRO A 217 -8.98 -2.56 -24.11
C PRO A 217 -9.13 -1.18 -23.46
N ALA A 218 -9.60 -0.20 -24.25
CA ALA A 218 -9.98 1.11 -23.73
C ALA A 218 -10.97 0.98 -22.58
N TYR A 219 -10.76 1.73 -21.50
CA TYR A 219 -11.57 1.69 -20.27
C TYR A 219 -11.75 0.31 -19.65
N GLY A 220 -10.75 -0.59 -19.82
CA GLY A 220 -10.79 -1.95 -19.35
C GLY A 220 -9.50 -2.39 -18.66
N GLY A 221 -9.20 -3.68 -18.75
CA GLY A 221 -7.96 -4.24 -18.20
C GLY A 221 -7.69 -5.62 -18.72
N GLN A 222 -6.50 -6.11 -18.42
CA GLN A 222 -6.06 -7.46 -18.79
C GLN A 222 -5.29 -8.09 -17.65
N TRP A 223 -5.71 -9.31 -17.26
CA TRP A 223 -4.93 -10.19 -16.41
C TRP A 223 -3.89 -10.94 -17.25
N MET A 224 -2.69 -11.06 -16.70
CA MET A 224 -1.64 -11.89 -17.26
C MET A 224 -1.80 -13.35 -16.79
N PRO A 225 -1.12 -14.31 -17.46
CA PRO A 225 -1.05 -15.68 -16.95
C PRO A 225 -0.49 -15.72 -15.53
N HIS A 226 -1.02 -16.64 -14.72
CA HIS A 226 -0.60 -16.85 -13.34
C HIS A 226 0.89 -17.20 -13.24
N LEU A 227 1.58 -16.62 -12.27
CA LEU A 227 2.98 -16.85 -11.98
C LEU A 227 3.10 -17.72 -10.73
N ASP A 228 3.52 -18.95 -10.89
CA ASP A 228 3.80 -19.90 -9.82
C ASP A 228 5.30 -19.91 -9.50
N PHE A 229 5.64 -19.76 -8.23
CA PHE A 229 7.01 -19.74 -7.71
C PHE A 229 7.23 -20.80 -6.62
N ASN A 230 6.28 -21.73 -6.40
CA ASN A 230 6.35 -22.76 -5.38
C ASN A 230 7.47 -23.79 -5.64
N ASP A 231 8.04 -23.82 -6.86
CA ASP A 231 9.19 -24.61 -7.24
C ASP A 231 10.53 -23.99 -6.83
N GLN A 232 10.52 -22.75 -6.32
CA GLN A 232 11.72 -22.03 -5.92
C GLN A 232 12.11 -22.32 -4.47
N ASP A 233 13.41 -22.17 -4.15
CA ASP A 233 13.89 -22.28 -2.78
C ASP A 233 13.14 -21.28 -1.87
N PRO A 234 12.46 -21.71 -0.80
CA PRO A 234 11.74 -20.83 0.13
C PRO A 234 12.62 -19.70 0.69
N LEU A 235 13.91 -19.93 0.90
CA LEU A 235 14.86 -18.90 1.33
C LEU A 235 15.15 -17.88 0.23
N ALA A 236 15.02 -18.27 -1.04
CA ALA A 236 15.14 -17.36 -2.17
C ALA A 236 13.91 -16.48 -2.34
N VAL A 237 12.74 -16.90 -1.81
CA VAL A 237 11.45 -16.26 -2.04
C VAL A 237 10.99 -15.41 -0.86
N SER A 238 11.42 -15.72 0.38
CA SER A 238 10.96 -15.02 1.59
C SER A 238 11.29 -13.52 1.65
N TYR A 239 12.09 -13.01 0.71
CA TYR A 239 12.49 -11.59 0.62
C TYR A 239 12.47 -11.05 -0.82
N THR A 240 11.58 -11.55 -1.67
CA THR A 240 11.58 -11.21 -3.10
C THR A 240 10.76 -9.96 -3.41
N HIS A 241 11.28 -9.16 -4.33
CA HIS A 241 10.54 -8.04 -4.92
C HIS A 241 10.15 -8.42 -6.35
N LEU A 242 8.86 -8.42 -6.63
CA LEU A 242 8.38 -8.46 -8.00
C LEU A 242 8.50 -7.05 -8.59
N ARG A 243 9.27 -6.91 -9.67
CA ARG A 243 9.34 -5.67 -10.44
C ARG A 243 8.67 -5.91 -11.79
N ALA A 244 7.65 -5.14 -12.07
CA ALA A 244 7.09 -5.02 -13.40
C ALA A 244 7.53 -3.67 -13.98
N HIS A 245 8.02 -3.66 -15.20
CA HIS A 245 8.44 -2.47 -15.91
C HIS A 245 7.49 -2.23 -17.06
N GLU A 246 6.89 -1.06 -17.10
CA GLU A 246 6.25 -0.55 -18.31
C GLU A 246 7.36 -0.21 -19.30
N THR A 247 7.27 -0.71 -20.53
CA THR A 247 8.12 -0.21 -21.60
C THR A 247 7.47 1.07 -22.13
N ASP A 248 8.14 2.20 -21.90
CA ASP A 248 7.76 3.48 -22.47
C ASP A 248 7.64 3.35 -24.00
N GLN A 249 6.43 3.50 -24.49
CA GLN A 249 6.19 3.91 -25.87
C GLN A 249 5.48 5.26 -25.84
N TYR A 250 6.29 6.30 -25.94
CA TYR A 250 5.90 7.62 -26.38
C TYR A 250 6.75 7.99 -27.58
#